data_3163c139f9f8eaf2547066edf275d72f
#
_entry.id   3163c139f9f8eaf2547066edf275d72f
#
_cell.length_a   1.000
_cell.length_b   1.000
_cell.length_c   1.000
_cell.angle_alpha   90.00
_cell.angle_beta   90.00
_cell.angle_gamma   90.00
#
_symmetry.space_group_name_H-M   'P 1'
#
loop_
_entity.id
_entity.type
_entity.pdbx_description
1 polymer ?
#
loop_
_entity_poly.entity_id
_entity_poly.type
_entity_poly.pdbx_seq_one_letter_code
_entity_poly.pdbx_strand_id
1 'polypeptide(L)'
;PDDWLTTWGYHALWHGHLDRAVLDEISASRPIVVWQRSCHELYLNSAAIDALDITAESVAGRGPASDQIDLDAGHFWEAGFFNVVMGKVAPHIISPERIERGLHQLVAYLHQHGVTAINEPGIAWGIEPFELYQQILGADDAPFRTSFLVDGRTQAARGLDPDTVIDDALEQIARAPHGKVSLLPGQVKMFADGAIISQLMQMREPYLDAAGLPDPDHHGDWVVE
;
A
#
# COMPACT_ATOMS: atom_id res chain seq x y z
N PRO A 1 5.73 0.89 -22.81
CA PRO A 1 5.23 -0.45 -22.96
C PRO A 1 5.95 -1.33 -21.99
N ASP A 2 5.21 -1.87 -21.21
CA ASP A 2 5.51 -2.31 -19.90
C ASP A 2 6.03 -3.74 -19.96
N ASP A 3 7.32 -3.87 -19.89
CA ASP A 3 7.96 -5.19 -19.74
C ASP A 3 7.71 -5.79 -18.36
N TRP A 4 7.12 -5.05 -17.43
CA TRP A 4 6.78 -5.49 -16.09
C TRP A 4 5.42 -6.21 -16.06
N LEU A 5 5.39 -7.38 -15.43
CA LEU A 5 4.15 -8.05 -15.06
C LEU A 5 3.79 -7.68 -13.62
N THR A 6 2.68 -6.99 -13.45
CA THR A 6 2.20 -6.59 -12.14
C THR A 6 0.82 -7.17 -11.87
N THR A 7 0.64 -7.79 -10.72
CA THR A 7 -0.66 -8.27 -10.26
C THR A 7 -0.85 -7.94 -8.78
N TRP A 8 -2.11 -7.88 -8.35
CA TRP A 8 -2.51 -7.63 -6.97
C TRP A 8 -3.51 -8.68 -6.49
N GLY A 9 -3.56 -8.87 -5.18
CA GLY A 9 -4.60 -9.67 -4.55
C GLY A 9 -4.14 -11.07 -4.15
N TYR A 10 -2.83 -11.36 -4.25
CA TYR A 10 -2.29 -12.61 -3.75
C TYR A 10 -2.58 -12.78 -2.24
N HIS A 11 -2.87 -14.01 -1.85
CA HIS A 11 -3.01 -14.42 -0.47
C HIS A 11 -2.70 -15.92 -0.34
N ALA A 12 -1.80 -16.29 0.58
CA ALA A 12 -1.30 -17.65 0.70
C ALA A 12 -2.40 -18.71 0.93
N LEU A 13 -3.44 -18.40 1.72
CA LEU A 13 -4.54 -19.33 1.98
C LEU A 13 -5.34 -19.72 0.74
N TRP A 14 -5.39 -18.87 -0.29
CA TRP A 14 -6.21 -19.11 -1.48
C TRP A 14 -5.40 -19.49 -2.71
N HIS A 15 -4.14 -19.04 -2.75
CA HIS A 15 -3.30 -19.19 -3.94
C HIS A 15 -2.12 -20.14 -3.70
N GLY A 16 -1.94 -20.61 -2.45
CA GLY A 16 -0.81 -21.48 -2.09
C GLY A 16 0.47 -20.69 -1.86
N HIS A 17 1.57 -21.44 -1.80
CA HIS A 17 2.91 -20.89 -1.59
C HIS A 17 3.36 -20.04 -2.79
N LEU A 18 3.98 -18.91 -2.48
CA LEU A 18 4.62 -18.03 -3.47
C LEU A 18 5.97 -17.58 -2.94
N ASP A 19 6.98 -17.71 -3.79
CA ASP A 19 8.31 -17.18 -3.56
C ASP A 19 8.96 -16.75 -4.89
N ARG A 20 10.19 -16.27 -4.81
CA ARG A 20 11.00 -15.86 -5.96
C ARG A 20 11.19 -17.01 -6.95
N ALA A 21 11.42 -18.23 -6.48
CA ALA A 21 11.66 -19.39 -7.34
C ALA A 21 10.41 -19.72 -8.16
N VAL A 22 9.23 -19.71 -7.56
CA VAL A 22 7.95 -19.90 -8.24
C VAL A 22 7.72 -18.81 -9.30
N LEU A 23 8.06 -17.56 -8.99
CA LEU A 23 7.93 -16.45 -9.94
C LEU A 23 8.94 -16.55 -11.09
N ASP A 24 10.16 -17.04 -10.83
CA ASP A 24 11.19 -17.26 -11.85
C ASP A 24 10.81 -18.39 -12.82
N GLU A 25 10.04 -19.39 -12.37
CA GLU A 25 9.46 -20.41 -13.26
C GLU A 25 8.44 -19.82 -14.25
N ILE A 26 7.73 -18.75 -13.85
CA ILE A 26 6.80 -18.03 -14.74
C ILE A 26 7.60 -17.24 -15.78
N SER A 27 8.62 -16.50 -15.34
CA SER A 27 9.56 -15.80 -16.23
C SER A 27 10.86 -15.46 -15.50
N ALA A 28 11.96 -15.95 -16.03
CA ALA A 28 13.29 -15.62 -15.52
C ALA A 28 13.83 -14.27 -16.05
N SER A 29 13.21 -13.69 -17.07
CA SER A 29 13.71 -12.48 -17.74
C SER A 29 12.79 -11.27 -17.66
N ARG A 30 11.49 -11.49 -17.46
CA ARG A 30 10.51 -10.42 -17.32
C ARG A 30 10.36 -10.09 -15.84
N PRO A 31 10.52 -8.82 -15.42
CA PRO A 31 10.26 -8.42 -14.04
C PRO A 31 8.81 -8.69 -13.64
N ILE A 32 8.61 -9.36 -12.50
CA ILE A 32 7.31 -9.71 -11.96
C ILE A 32 7.18 -9.10 -10.57
N VAL A 33 6.05 -8.41 -10.34
CA VAL A 33 5.61 -7.87 -9.05
C VAL A 33 4.27 -8.49 -8.69
N VAL A 34 4.21 -9.21 -7.60
CA VAL A 34 2.96 -9.70 -7.03
C VAL A 34 2.67 -8.97 -5.72
N TRP A 35 1.65 -8.11 -5.73
CA TRP A 35 1.26 -7.35 -4.56
C TRP A 35 0.24 -8.15 -3.74
N GLN A 36 0.54 -8.36 -2.47
CA GLN A 36 -0.31 -9.12 -1.57
C GLN A 36 -1.58 -8.32 -1.24
N ARG A 37 -2.65 -9.04 -0.95
CA ARG A 37 -3.99 -8.49 -0.71
C ARG A 37 -4.06 -7.47 0.43
N SER A 38 -3.19 -7.59 1.45
CA SER A 38 -3.12 -6.62 2.55
C SER A 38 -2.66 -5.23 2.10
N CYS A 39 -2.00 -5.12 0.94
CA CYS A 39 -1.25 -3.96 0.50
C CYS A 39 0.00 -3.64 1.34
N HIS A 40 0.39 -4.53 2.27
CA HIS A 40 1.55 -4.38 3.14
C HIS A 40 2.73 -5.27 2.75
N GLU A 41 2.57 -6.10 1.72
CA GLU A 41 3.58 -7.06 1.27
C GLU A 41 3.62 -7.13 -0.24
N LEU A 42 4.79 -7.45 -0.78
CA LEU A 42 4.95 -7.83 -2.18
C LEU A 42 6.02 -8.91 -2.36
N TYR A 43 5.92 -9.59 -3.50
CA TYR A 43 6.86 -10.58 -3.96
C TYR A 43 7.44 -10.15 -5.29
N LEU A 44 8.76 -10.33 -5.45
CA LEU A 44 9.51 -10.03 -6.65
C LEU A 44 10.24 -11.28 -7.15
N ASN A 45 10.26 -11.46 -8.47
CA ASN A 45 11.16 -12.43 -9.08
C ASN A 45 12.59 -11.89 -9.22
N SER A 46 13.53 -12.75 -9.63
CA SER A 46 14.93 -12.39 -9.82
C SER A 46 15.09 -11.21 -10.78
N ALA A 47 14.40 -11.21 -11.91
CA ALA A 47 14.48 -10.13 -12.89
C ALA A 47 14.01 -8.78 -12.33
N ALA A 48 13.01 -8.75 -11.44
CA ALA A 48 12.57 -7.53 -10.79
C ALA A 48 13.57 -7.04 -9.75
N ILE A 49 14.12 -7.95 -8.92
CA ILE A 49 15.15 -7.63 -7.92
C ILE A 49 16.38 -7.03 -8.60
N ASP A 50 16.85 -7.63 -9.70
CA ASP A 50 17.98 -7.13 -10.47
C ASP A 50 17.69 -5.77 -11.12
N ALA A 51 16.52 -5.62 -11.75
CA ALA A 51 16.13 -4.38 -12.39
C ALA A 51 15.99 -3.19 -11.42
N LEU A 52 15.69 -3.47 -10.14
CA LEU A 52 15.58 -2.47 -9.08
C LEU A 52 16.89 -2.24 -8.31
N ASP A 53 17.96 -2.96 -8.67
CA ASP A 53 19.23 -2.92 -7.94
C ASP A 53 19.01 -3.12 -6.43
N ILE A 54 18.29 -4.20 -6.08
CA ILE A 54 18.07 -4.61 -4.70
C ILE A 54 19.07 -5.70 -4.37
N THR A 55 20.06 -5.39 -3.55
CA THR A 55 21.14 -6.29 -3.14
C THR A 55 21.14 -6.45 -1.62
N ALA A 56 21.77 -7.52 -1.14
CA ALA A 56 21.95 -7.72 0.30
C ALA A 56 22.65 -6.51 0.96
N GLU A 57 23.61 -5.87 0.27
CA GLU A 57 24.28 -4.65 0.75
C GLU A 57 23.31 -3.45 0.81
N SER A 58 22.45 -3.29 -0.22
CA SER A 58 21.50 -2.16 -0.30
C SER A 58 20.40 -2.21 0.78
N VAL A 59 20.10 -3.39 1.31
CA VAL A 59 19.09 -3.60 2.35
C VAL A 59 19.69 -3.74 3.75
N ALA A 60 20.99 -4.03 3.86
CA ALA A 60 21.66 -4.17 5.14
C ALA A 60 21.67 -2.86 5.93
N GLY A 61 21.58 -2.95 7.25
CA GLY A 61 21.75 -1.81 8.15
C GLY A 61 20.59 -0.80 8.14
N ARG A 62 19.43 -1.17 7.61
CA ARG A 62 18.22 -0.33 7.60
C ARG A 62 17.32 -0.55 8.82
N GLY A 63 17.91 -1.02 9.92
CA GLY A 63 17.16 -1.29 11.15
C GLY A 63 16.04 -2.32 10.93
N PRO A 64 14.86 -2.13 11.51
CA PRO A 64 13.74 -3.09 11.40
C PRO A 64 13.35 -3.42 9.95
N ALA A 65 13.59 -2.51 9.02
CA ALA A 65 13.31 -2.78 7.61
C ALA A 65 14.16 -3.91 7.02
N SER A 66 15.38 -4.13 7.53
CA SER A 66 16.22 -5.25 7.09
C SER A 66 15.67 -6.61 7.51
N ASP A 67 15.03 -6.68 8.68
CA ASP A 67 14.45 -7.91 9.21
C ASP A 67 13.13 -8.29 8.52
N GLN A 68 12.57 -7.35 7.76
CA GLN A 68 11.31 -7.50 7.02
C GLN A 68 11.55 -7.63 5.51
N ILE A 69 12.69 -8.20 5.14
CA ILE A 69 13.09 -8.51 3.77
C ILE A 69 13.70 -9.91 3.71
N ASP A 70 13.11 -10.77 2.91
CA ASP A 70 13.68 -12.06 2.53
C ASP A 70 14.04 -12.04 1.03
N LEU A 71 15.31 -11.80 0.72
CA LEU A 71 15.79 -11.76 -0.67
C LEU A 71 15.76 -13.12 -1.35
N ASP A 72 15.91 -14.21 -0.59
CA ASP A 72 15.88 -15.55 -1.14
C ASP A 72 14.48 -15.96 -1.56
N ALA A 73 13.50 -15.61 -0.75
CA ALA A 73 12.08 -15.75 -1.09
C ALA A 73 11.56 -14.64 -2.01
N GLY A 74 12.31 -13.55 -2.20
CA GLY A 74 11.83 -12.36 -2.92
C GLY A 74 10.66 -11.67 -2.23
N HIS A 75 10.54 -11.81 -0.90
CA HIS A 75 9.44 -11.34 -0.09
C HIS A 75 9.83 -10.09 0.72
N PHE A 76 8.96 -9.08 0.68
CA PHE A 76 9.14 -7.79 1.33
C PHE A 76 7.85 -7.42 2.03
N TRP A 77 7.92 -7.11 3.34
CA TRP A 77 6.73 -6.75 4.11
C TRP A 77 7.00 -5.57 5.03
N GLU A 78 5.94 -4.93 5.48
CA GLU A 78 5.91 -3.75 6.37
C GLU A 78 7.00 -2.73 6.05
N ALA A 79 7.94 -2.46 6.98
CA ALA A 79 9.00 -1.48 6.77
C ALA A 79 9.94 -1.85 5.60
N GLY A 80 10.18 -3.13 5.36
CA GLY A 80 10.90 -3.63 4.18
C GLY A 80 10.18 -3.26 2.89
N PHE A 81 8.87 -3.44 2.86
CA PHE A 81 8.04 -3.04 1.73
C PHE A 81 7.97 -1.51 1.58
N PHE A 82 7.51 -0.79 2.61
CA PHE A 82 7.24 0.66 2.51
C PHE A 82 8.50 1.50 2.37
N ASN A 83 9.56 1.19 3.13
CA ASN A 83 10.72 2.06 3.25
C ASN A 83 11.86 1.70 2.28
N VAL A 84 11.87 0.48 1.74
CA VAL A 84 12.97 0.01 0.88
C VAL A 84 12.50 -0.20 -0.55
N VAL A 85 11.43 -0.97 -0.76
CA VAL A 85 11.09 -1.48 -2.08
C VAL A 85 10.05 -0.62 -2.79
N MET A 86 9.05 -0.09 -2.08
CA MET A 86 7.94 0.63 -2.71
C MET A 86 8.41 1.84 -3.53
N GLY A 87 9.36 2.62 -3.01
CA GLY A 87 9.93 3.75 -3.76
C GLY A 87 10.64 3.36 -5.06
N LYS A 88 11.17 2.15 -5.13
CA LYS A 88 11.82 1.60 -6.33
C LYS A 88 10.81 1.00 -7.32
N VAL A 89 9.81 0.30 -6.81
CA VAL A 89 8.77 -0.37 -7.62
C VAL A 89 7.75 0.62 -8.19
N ALA A 90 7.35 1.62 -7.42
CA ALA A 90 6.28 2.54 -7.79
C ALA A 90 6.43 3.17 -9.18
N PRO A 91 7.60 3.67 -9.61
CA PRO A 91 7.76 4.24 -10.95
C PRO A 91 7.47 3.27 -12.10
N HIS A 92 7.55 1.97 -11.86
CA HIS A 92 7.29 0.92 -12.86
C HIS A 92 5.84 0.48 -12.91
N ILE A 93 5.09 0.65 -11.81
CA ILE A 93 3.72 0.17 -11.69
C ILE A 93 2.68 1.30 -11.60
N ILE A 94 3.10 2.50 -11.25
CA ILE A 94 2.24 3.68 -11.10
C ILE A 94 2.66 4.74 -12.12
N SER A 95 1.71 5.17 -12.96
CA SER A 95 1.87 6.36 -13.82
C SER A 95 0.56 7.16 -13.81
N PRO A 96 0.59 8.47 -14.11
CA PRO A 96 -0.62 9.29 -14.18
C PRO A 96 -1.71 8.67 -15.07
N GLU A 97 -1.32 8.15 -16.25
CA GLU A 97 -2.25 7.54 -17.20
C GLU A 97 -2.86 6.22 -16.66
N ARG A 98 -2.08 5.47 -15.87
CA ARG A 98 -2.59 4.24 -15.22
C ARG A 98 -3.56 4.57 -14.10
N ILE A 99 -3.25 5.59 -13.29
CA ILE A 99 -4.14 6.07 -12.22
C ILE A 99 -5.44 6.58 -12.83
N GLU A 100 -5.38 7.45 -13.84
CA GLU A 100 -6.57 7.98 -14.52
C GLU A 100 -7.46 6.86 -15.07
N ARG A 101 -6.87 5.93 -15.82
CA ARG A 101 -7.60 4.76 -16.34
C ARG A 101 -8.18 3.90 -15.23
N GLY A 102 -7.41 3.66 -14.15
CA GLY A 102 -7.83 2.90 -12.98
C GLY A 102 -9.01 3.55 -12.26
N LEU A 103 -9.00 4.87 -12.11
CA LEU A 103 -10.11 5.63 -11.51
C LEU A 103 -11.40 5.50 -12.34
N HIS A 104 -11.32 5.64 -13.65
CA HIS A 104 -12.50 5.42 -14.51
C HIS A 104 -13.03 3.99 -14.41
N GLN A 105 -12.15 2.99 -14.35
CA GLN A 105 -12.55 1.60 -14.14
C GLN A 105 -13.17 1.39 -12.76
N LEU A 106 -12.61 1.99 -11.71
CA LEU A 106 -13.16 1.96 -10.35
C LEU A 106 -14.57 2.56 -10.30
N VAL A 107 -14.76 3.72 -10.93
CA VAL A 107 -16.07 4.38 -11.01
C VAL A 107 -17.10 3.44 -11.67
N ALA A 108 -16.77 2.85 -12.81
CA ALA A 108 -17.66 1.92 -13.51
C ALA A 108 -17.94 0.67 -12.66
N TYR A 109 -16.91 0.10 -12.04
CA TYR A 109 -17.02 -1.09 -11.19
C TYR A 109 -17.93 -0.85 -9.98
N LEU A 110 -17.71 0.22 -9.24
CA LEU A 110 -18.52 0.55 -8.06
C LEU A 110 -19.98 0.88 -8.44
N HIS A 111 -20.17 1.63 -9.52
CA HIS A 111 -21.50 2.01 -9.99
C HIS A 111 -22.34 0.78 -10.40
N GLN A 112 -21.76 -0.18 -11.13
CA GLN A 112 -22.48 -1.40 -11.52
C GLN A 112 -22.92 -2.25 -10.32
N HIS A 113 -22.27 -2.08 -9.15
CA HIS A 113 -22.62 -2.77 -7.90
C HIS A 113 -23.53 -1.93 -6.99
N GLY A 114 -24.06 -0.81 -7.48
CA GLY A 114 -25.02 0.03 -6.75
C GLY A 114 -24.40 0.87 -5.62
N VAL A 115 -23.09 1.07 -5.64
CA VAL A 115 -22.43 1.93 -4.65
C VAL A 115 -22.80 3.39 -4.90
N THR A 116 -23.28 4.08 -3.86
CA THR A 116 -23.73 5.48 -3.91
C THR A 116 -22.84 6.43 -3.11
N ALA A 117 -21.94 5.91 -2.29
CA ALA A 117 -20.94 6.68 -1.55
C ALA A 117 -19.75 5.78 -1.23
N ILE A 118 -18.56 6.35 -1.24
CA ILE A 118 -17.33 5.73 -0.78
C ILE A 118 -16.60 6.65 0.19
N ASN A 119 -15.79 6.04 1.05
CA ASN A 119 -14.86 6.74 1.89
C ASN A 119 -13.45 6.18 1.67
N GLU A 120 -12.51 7.04 1.30
CA GLU A 120 -11.09 6.72 1.23
C GLU A 120 -10.43 7.15 2.55
N PRO A 121 -10.06 6.20 3.41
CA PRO A 121 -9.66 6.52 4.78
C PRO A 121 -8.22 7.00 4.92
N GLY A 122 -7.46 7.17 3.86
CA GLY A 122 -6.05 7.54 4.02
C GLY A 122 -5.41 8.09 2.76
N ILE A 123 -5.76 9.32 2.36
CA ILE A 123 -5.05 9.95 1.25
C ILE A 123 -3.68 10.45 1.69
N ALA A 124 -2.64 10.02 0.97
CA ALA A 124 -1.27 10.46 1.17
C ALA A 124 -1.05 11.83 0.51
N TRP A 125 -1.37 12.88 1.25
CA TRP A 125 -1.34 14.24 0.76
C TRP A 125 0.04 14.68 0.29
N GLY A 126 0.08 15.35 -0.88
CA GLY A 126 1.33 15.80 -1.51
C GLY A 126 2.14 14.69 -2.18
N ILE A 127 1.64 13.43 -2.14
CA ILE A 127 2.21 12.28 -2.85
C ILE A 127 1.20 11.78 -3.87
N GLU A 128 -0.05 11.63 -3.47
CA GLU A 128 -1.12 11.17 -4.34
C GLU A 128 -1.69 12.32 -5.21
N PRO A 129 -2.16 12.01 -6.42
CA PRO A 129 -2.67 13.01 -7.37
C PRO A 129 -4.10 13.44 -7.01
N PHE A 130 -4.26 14.19 -5.92
CA PHE A 130 -5.57 14.57 -5.40
C PHE A 130 -6.37 15.42 -6.40
N GLU A 131 -5.72 16.24 -7.20
CA GLU A 131 -6.36 17.02 -8.27
C GLU A 131 -7.03 16.11 -9.31
N LEU A 132 -6.38 14.98 -9.65
CA LEU A 132 -6.95 13.99 -10.55
C LEU A 132 -8.15 13.27 -9.90
N TYR A 133 -8.07 12.98 -8.61
CA TYR A 133 -9.21 12.42 -7.86
C TYR A 133 -10.38 13.40 -7.86
N GLN A 134 -10.15 14.68 -7.61
CA GLN A 134 -11.19 15.70 -7.68
C GLN A 134 -11.79 15.81 -9.08
N GLN A 135 -10.97 15.77 -10.12
CA GLN A 135 -11.42 15.88 -11.51
C GLN A 135 -12.35 14.71 -11.90
N ILE A 136 -12.01 13.49 -11.53
CA ILE A 136 -12.75 12.28 -11.96
C ILE A 136 -13.87 11.95 -11.00
N LEU A 137 -13.59 11.89 -9.69
CA LEU A 137 -14.58 11.52 -8.67
C LEU A 137 -15.50 12.69 -8.29
N GLY A 138 -15.04 13.92 -8.49
CA GLY A 138 -15.80 15.14 -8.25
C GLY A 138 -16.63 15.62 -9.44
N ALA A 139 -16.57 14.97 -10.59
CA ALA A 139 -17.34 15.33 -11.77
C ALA A 139 -18.85 15.29 -11.50
N ASP A 140 -19.62 16.16 -12.18
CA ASP A 140 -21.07 16.27 -12.00
C ASP A 140 -21.81 14.96 -12.31
N ASP A 141 -21.29 14.19 -13.26
CA ASP A 141 -21.83 12.89 -13.69
C ASP A 141 -21.26 11.70 -12.90
N ALA A 142 -20.33 11.91 -11.95
CA ALA A 142 -19.86 10.84 -11.07
C ALA A 142 -21.05 10.20 -10.34
N PRO A 143 -21.19 8.85 -10.37
CA PRO A 143 -22.41 8.19 -9.91
C PRO A 143 -22.54 8.12 -8.37
N PHE A 144 -21.49 8.45 -7.63
CA PHE A 144 -21.44 8.38 -6.17
C PHE A 144 -20.67 9.56 -5.57
N ARG A 145 -20.76 9.72 -4.25
CA ARG A 145 -19.97 10.69 -3.48
C ARG A 145 -18.73 10.03 -2.90
N THR A 146 -17.62 10.77 -2.88
CA THR A 146 -16.36 10.33 -2.30
C THR A 146 -15.93 11.24 -1.16
N SER A 147 -15.65 10.66 -0.01
CA SER A 147 -15.07 11.37 1.14
C SER A 147 -13.67 10.86 1.42
N PHE A 148 -12.74 11.77 1.70
CA PHE A 148 -11.36 11.45 2.02
C PHE A 148 -11.02 11.80 3.46
N LEU A 149 -10.12 11.00 4.07
CA LEU A 149 -9.39 11.37 5.29
C LEU A 149 -7.92 11.56 4.94
N VAL A 150 -7.26 12.46 5.64
CA VAL A 150 -5.81 12.66 5.51
C VAL A 150 -5.07 11.52 6.20
N ASP A 151 -4.07 10.93 5.54
CA ASP A 151 -3.16 9.96 6.14
C ASP A 151 -2.06 10.66 6.94
N GLY A 152 -2.19 10.63 8.26
CA GLY A 152 -1.21 11.23 9.17
C GLY A 152 0.11 10.44 9.25
N ARG A 153 0.11 9.11 8.99
CA ARG A 153 1.35 8.30 8.98
C ARG A 153 2.31 8.76 7.90
N THR A 154 1.82 8.95 6.69
CA THR A 154 2.67 9.40 5.58
C THR A 154 3.29 10.76 5.86
N GLN A 155 2.54 11.67 6.46
CA GLN A 155 3.05 12.98 6.86
C GLN A 155 4.15 12.86 7.93
N ALA A 156 3.93 12.04 8.96
CA ALA A 156 4.94 11.78 9.99
C ALA A 156 6.20 11.12 9.40
N ALA A 157 6.05 10.16 8.48
CA ALA A 157 7.17 9.49 7.81
C ALA A 157 8.02 10.45 6.95
N ARG A 158 7.48 11.60 6.54
CA ARG A 158 8.22 12.66 5.84
C ARG A 158 9.11 13.49 6.76
N GLY A 159 9.17 13.16 8.05
CA GLY A 159 9.99 13.86 9.04
C GLY A 159 9.42 15.23 9.45
N LEU A 160 8.14 15.47 9.22
CA LEU A 160 7.48 16.66 9.72
C LEU A 160 7.27 16.53 11.23
N ASP A 161 7.42 17.64 11.95
CA ASP A 161 7.08 17.65 13.38
C ASP A 161 5.54 17.53 13.56
N PRO A 162 5.07 17.06 14.74
CA PRO A 162 3.64 16.81 14.95
C PRO A 162 2.76 18.04 14.77
N ASP A 163 3.22 19.23 15.16
CA ASP A 163 2.44 20.46 15.02
C ASP A 163 2.29 20.82 13.54
N THR A 164 3.36 20.72 12.75
CA THR A 164 3.32 20.92 11.30
C THR A 164 2.37 19.90 10.63
N VAL A 165 2.37 18.65 11.04
CA VAL A 165 1.47 17.61 10.51
C VAL A 165 0.01 17.95 10.80
N ILE A 166 -0.28 18.42 12.02
CA ILE A 166 -1.63 18.80 12.42
C ILE A 166 -2.09 20.04 11.65
N ASP A 167 -1.27 21.06 11.56
CA ASP A 167 -1.60 22.32 10.87
C ASP A 167 -1.83 22.07 9.37
N ASP A 168 -0.98 21.29 8.71
CA ASP A 168 -1.14 20.90 7.31
C ASP A 168 -2.43 20.11 7.10
N ALA A 169 -2.74 19.15 7.96
CA ALA A 169 -3.99 18.39 7.89
C ALA A 169 -5.24 19.28 8.09
N LEU A 170 -5.18 20.24 9.01
CA LEU A 170 -6.29 21.18 9.25
C LEU A 170 -6.49 22.12 8.05
N GLU A 171 -5.41 22.61 7.44
CA GLU A 171 -5.48 23.43 6.22
C GLU A 171 -6.13 22.65 5.07
N GLN A 172 -5.76 21.41 4.90
CA GLN A 172 -6.30 20.53 3.86
C GLN A 172 -7.77 20.22 4.07
N ILE A 173 -8.16 19.93 5.31
CA ILE A 173 -9.56 19.69 5.68
C ILE A 173 -10.42 20.95 5.46
N ALA A 174 -9.85 22.14 5.62
CA ALA A 174 -10.55 23.40 5.39
C ALA A 174 -10.79 23.72 3.90
N ARG A 175 -10.18 22.97 2.97
CA ARG A 175 -10.43 23.14 1.53
C ARG A 175 -11.90 22.90 1.19
N ALA A 176 -12.43 23.75 0.32
CA ALA A 176 -13.79 23.59 -0.16
C ALA A 176 -13.96 22.27 -0.90
N PRO A 177 -15.04 21.53 -0.66
CA PRO A 177 -15.34 20.33 -1.45
C PRO A 177 -15.49 20.69 -2.92
N HIS A 178 -15.05 19.80 -3.79
CA HIS A 178 -15.20 19.95 -5.23
C HIS A 178 -16.21 18.92 -5.75
N GLY A 179 -17.34 19.39 -6.25
CA GLY A 179 -18.39 18.52 -6.80
C GLY A 179 -18.86 17.49 -5.76
N LYS A 180 -18.63 16.19 -6.07
CA LYS A 180 -19.00 15.06 -5.21
C LYS A 180 -17.87 14.57 -4.32
N VAL A 181 -16.74 15.26 -4.29
CA VAL A 181 -15.58 14.97 -3.43
C VAL A 181 -15.62 15.88 -2.20
N SER A 182 -15.28 15.33 -1.05
CA SER A 182 -15.11 16.07 0.21
C SER A 182 -13.97 15.52 1.04
N LEU A 183 -13.37 16.36 1.89
CA LEU A 183 -12.53 15.93 2.99
C LEU A 183 -13.37 15.88 4.27
N LEU A 184 -13.23 14.82 5.06
CA LEU A 184 -13.93 14.69 6.34
C LEU A 184 -13.29 15.62 7.38
N PRO A 185 -14.03 16.61 7.90
CA PRO A 185 -13.45 17.60 8.79
C PRO A 185 -13.08 17.00 10.15
N GLY A 186 -11.94 17.43 10.69
CA GLY A 186 -11.49 17.03 12.02
C GLY A 186 -11.12 15.55 12.16
N GLN A 187 -10.85 14.85 11.04
CA GLN A 187 -10.51 13.44 11.05
C GLN A 187 -9.19 13.21 10.31
N VAL A 188 -8.28 12.50 10.97
CA VAL A 188 -6.99 12.06 10.42
C VAL A 188 -6.88 10.56 10.63
N LYS A 189 -6.42 9.83 9.61
CA LYS A 189 -6.13 8.39 9.68
C LYS A 189 -4.75 8.17 10.25
N MET A 190 -4.66 7.31 11.25
CA MET A 190 -3.40 6.81 11.78
C MET A 190 -3.38 5.28 11.72
N PHE A 191 -2.19 4.70 11.54
CA PHE A 191 -1.96 3.27 11.67
C PHE A 191 -1.28 3.03 13.02
N ALA A 192 -1.90 2.25 13.89
CA ALA A 192 -1.32 1.89 15.18
C ALA A 192 -0.45 0.64 15.09
N ASP A 193 -0.84 -0.31 14.25
CA ASP A 193 -0.26 -1.63 14.13
C ASP A 193 -0.33 -2.15 12.69
N GLY A 194 0.19 -3.34 12.46
CA GLY A 194 0.27 -3.94 11.14
C GLY A 194 -1.06 -4.54 10.63
N ALA A 195 -1.01 -5.18 9.46
CA ALA A 195 -2.20 -5.71 8.81
C ALA A 195 -2.63 -7.06 9.41
N ILE A 196 -3.93 -7.21 9.73
CA ILE A 196 -4.48 -8.46 10.27
C ILE A 196 -4.29 -9.66 9.30
N ILE A 197 -4.40 -9.42 7.99
CA ILE A 197 -4.29 -10.48 6.98
C ILE A 197 -2.86 -11.05 6.92
N SER A 198 -1.86 -10.23 7.23
CA SER A 198 -0.45 -10.60 7.31
C SER A 198 -0.03 -11.10 8.70
N GLN A 199 -0.98 -11.24 9.64
CA GLN A 199 -0.72 -11.59 11.04
C GLN A 199 0.17 -10.56 11.77
N LEU A 200 0.09 -9.30 11.37
CA LEU A 200 0.89 -8.21 11.93
C LEU A 200 0.07 -7.21 12.75
N MET A 201 -1.25 -7.35 12.80
CA MET A 201 -2.07 -6.61 13.75
C MET A 201 -1.70 -7.03 15.17
N GLN A 202 -1.51 -6.08 16.09
CA GLN A 202 -1.14 -6.36 17.45
C GLN A 202 -2.27 -7.10 18.18
N MET A 203 -2.00 -8.34 18.60
CA MET A 203 -2.96 -9.23 19.23
C MET A 203 -2.59 -9.51 20.69
N ARG A 204 -3.60 -9.72 21.50
CA ARG A 204 -3.43 -10.14 22.90
C ARG A 204 -2.93 -11.59 22.98
N GLU A 205 -3.52 -12.44 22.17
CA GLU A 205 -3.12 -13.84 22.04
C GLU A 205 -2.16 -13.99 20.86
N PRO A 206 -1.17 -14.90 20.94
CA PRO A 206 -0.23 -15.08 19.87
C PRO A 206 -0.90 -15.62 18.59
N TYR A 207 -0.35 -15.30 17.46
CA TYR A 207 -0.72 -15.90 16.19
C TYR A 207 -0.33 -17.38 16.15
N LEU A 208 -0.92 -18.10 15.21
CA LEU A 208 -0.61 -19.52 15.01
C LEU A 208 0.54 -19.66 14.00
N ASP A 209 1.45 -20.57 14.31
CA ASP A 209 2.49 -21.00 13.37
C ASP A 209 1.93 -21.84 12.20
N ALA A 210 2.80 -22.30 11.31
CA ALA A 210 2.44 -23.13 10.18
C ALA A 210 1.85 -24.52 10.59
N ALA A 211 2.09 -24.98 11.82
CA ALA A 211 1.52 -26.20 12.37
C ALA A 211 0.16 -25.97 13.06
N GLY A 212 -0.30 -24.72 13.12
CA GLY A 212 -1.53 -24.33 13.80
C GLY A 212 -1.40 -24.26 15.32
N LEU A 213 -0.18 -24.13 15.85
CA LEU A 213 0.09 -23.97 17.27
C LEU A 213 0.40 -22.49 17.57
N PRO A 214 0.04 -21.99 18.78
CA PRO A 214 0.39 -20.64 19.19
C PRO A 214 1.91 -20.41 19.17
N ASP A 215 2.35 -19.37 18.46
CA ASP A 215 3.73 -18.89 18.47
C ASP A 215 3.88 -17.80 19.55
N PRO A 216 4.47 -18.11 20.72
CA PRO A 216 4.49 -17.19 21.85
C PRO A 216 5.26 -15.89 21.59
N ASP A 217 6.08 -15.85 20.54
CA ASP A 217 6.89 -14.70 20.19
C ASP A 217 6.24 -13.84 19.09
N HIS A 218 5.11 -14.30 18.52
CA HIS A 218 4.44 -13.62 17.43
C HIS A 218 3.06 -13.07 17.82
N HIS A 219 3.03 -11.80 18.19
CA HIS A 219 1.82 -11.07 18.57
C HIS A 219 1.43 -9.96 17.61
N GLY A 220 2.12 -9.82 16.47
CA GLY A 220 2.02 -8.70 15.56
C GLY A 220 3.01 -7.57 15.89
N ASP A 221 2.96 -6.50 15.10
CA ASP A 221 3.92 -5.41 15.16
C ASP A 221 3.24 -4.05 15.42
N TRP A 222 3.77 -3.28 16.37
CA TRP A 222 3.43 -1.88 16.49
C TRP A 222 4.08 -1.07 15.37
N VAL A 223 3.31 -0.14 14.78
CA VAL A 223 3.77 0.75 13.72
C VAL A 223 4.00 2.17 14.22
N VAL A 224 3.42 2.51 15.36
CA VAL A 224 3.67 3.76 16.10
C VAL A 224 4.43 3.44 17.39
N GLU A 225 5.50 4.21 17.66
CA GLU A 225 6.26 4.19 18.90
C GLU A 225 5.70 5.21 19.90
#